data_8c358635ee8e427e278e754281c9955e
#
_entry.id   8c358635ee8e427e278e754281c9955e
#
_cell.length_a   1.000
_cell.length_b   1.000
_cell.length_c   1.000
_cell.angle_alpha   90.00
_cell.angle_beta   90.00
_cell.angle_gamma   90.00
#
_symmetry.space_group_name_H-M   'P 1'
#
loop_
_entity.id
_entity.type
_entity.pdbx_description
1 polymer ?
#
loop_
_entity_poly.entity_id
_entity_poly.type
_entity_poly.pdbx_seq_one_letter_code
_entity_poly.pdbx_strand_id
1 'polypeptide(L)'
;RVGRVLLVGDAGHLMPPWAGAGMQSGIRDAFNVSWKLREVLAGRMDESLLDTYQAERQPNVAFFTEVAVGLGKIIKQELTPEEQAAMAPPEGEEPPPPPILLPPFYVAGWLRGAPTPDSAVGKMIPQPLAASAQGVILPLDELLGSGFVLLGDGVDPSTLLAADEKASWDALGARYVAIRTADQGTEGPDEIVDIEGSLVGWMRQFGVRAVAVRPDRF
;
A
#
# COMPACT_ATOMS: atom_id res chain seq x y z
N ARG A 1 -1.51 12.68 -16.52
CA ARG A 1 -2.81 12.64 -17.22
C ARG A 1 -2.98 13.87 -18.09
N VAL A 2 -3.51 13.70 -19.29
CA VAL A 2 -3.94 14.81 -20.14
C VAL A 2 -5.34 14.48 -20.69
N GLY A 3 -6.35 15.20 -20.25
CA GLY A 3 -7.73 14.87 -20.54
C GLY A 3 -8.07 13.42 -20.16
N ARG A 4 -8.49 12.60 -21.12
CA ARG A 4 -8.84 11.18 -20.91
C ARG A 4 -7.69 10.21 -21.20
N VAL A 5 -6.47 10.70 -21.36
CA VAL A 5 -5.28 9.88 -21.61
C VAL A 5 -4.46 9.76 -20.34
N LEU A 6 -4.18 8.53 -19.92
CA LEU A 6 -3.26 8.20 -18.83
C LEU A 6 -2.16 7.29 -19.40
N LEU A 7 -0.91 7.56 -19.01
CA LEU A 7 0.22 6.68 -19.28
C LEU A 7 0.46 5.80 -18.03
N VAL A 8 0.65 4.50 -18.24
CA VAL A 8 0.75 3.50 -17.17
C VAL A 8 1.90 2.56 -17.49
N GLY A 9 2.68 2.17 -16.48
CA GLY A 9 3.82 1.29 -16.64
C GLY A 9 4.86 1.85 -17.60
N ASP A 10 5.43 1.00 -18.44
CA ASP A 10 6.52 1.35 -19.37
C ASP A 10 6.16 2.47 -20.36
N ALA A 11 4.87 2.71 -20.62
CA ALA A 11 4.43 3.86 -21.41
C ALA A 11 4.60 5.18 -20.67
N GLY A 12 4.62 5.16 -19.35
CA GLY A 12 4.77 6.35 -18.50
C GLY A 12 6.18 6.54 -17.95
N HIS A 13 6.90 5.44 -17.75
CA HIS A 13 8.25 5.46 -17.19
C HIS A 13 9.05 4.22 -17.59
N LEU A 14 10.29 4.43 -17.95
CA LEU A 14 11.28 3.37 -18.14
C LEU A 14 12.31 3.42 -17.03
N MET A 15 12.68 2.27 -16.51
CA MET A 15 13.75 2.19 -15.52
C MET A 15 14.76 1.10 -15.87
N PRO A 16 16.04 1.26 -15.48
CA PRO A 16 17.06 0.25 -15.72
C PRO A 16 16.68 -1.09 -15.07
N PRO A 17 17.11 -2.23 -15.65
CA PRO A 17 16.67 -3.56 -15.20
C PRO A 17 17.29 -4.02 -13.88
N TRP A 18 18.28 -3.30 -13.38
CA TRP A 18 19.15 -3.72 -12.27
C TRP A 18 18.44 -4.00 -10.95
N ALA A 19 17.35 -3.27 -10.66
CA ALA A 19 16.54 -3.50 -9.45
C ALA A 19 15.37 -4.47 -9.69
N GLY A 20 15.10 -4.91 -10.92
CA GLY A 20 13.95 -5.74 -11.25
C GLY A 20 12.58 -5.05 -11.01
N ALA A 21 12.57 -3.74 -10.79
CA ALA A 21 11.40 -3.01 -10.28
C ALA A 21 10.44 -2.48 -11.35
N GLY A 22 10.81 -2.53 -12.64
CA GLY A 22 9.98 -1.99 -13.74
C GLY A 22 8.61 -2.64 -13.84
N MET A 23 8.57 -3.96 -13.99
CA MET A 23 7.32 -4.71 -14.04
C MET A 23 6.47 -4.51 -12.77
N GLN A 24 7.08 -4.55 -11.58
CA GLN A 24 6.37 -4.36 -10.32
C GLN A 24 5.77 -2.94 -10.22
N SER A 25 6.49 -1.92 -10.69
CA SER A 25 5.98 -0.55 -10.74
C SER A 25 4.79 -0.42 -11.68
N GLY A 26 4.85 -1.06 -12.86
CA GLY A 26 3.73 -1.11 -13.81
C GLY A 26 2.50 -1.83 -13.26
N ILE A 27 2.68 -2.94 -12.53
CA ILE A 27 1.59 -3.63 -11.84
C ILE A 27 0.95 -2.71 -10.79
N ARG A 28 1.75 -2.03 -9.97
CA ARG A 28 1.23 -1.07 -8.98
C ARG A 28 0.50 0.10 -9.61
N ASP A 29 0.97 0.59 -10.75
CA ASP A 29 0.27 1.62 -11.53
C ASP A 29 -1.09 1.12 -11.98
N ALA A 30 -1.15 -0.10 -12.54
CA ALA A 30 -2.40 -0.70 -12.99
C ALA A 30 -3.39 -0.88 -11.83
N PHE A 31 -2.94 -1.36 -10.68
CA PHE A 31 -3.78 -1.45 -9.48
C PHE A 31 -4.30 -0.07 -9.05
N ASN A 32 -3.43 0.93 -8.98
CA ASN A 32 -3.80 2.28 -8.56
C ASN A 32 -4.82 2.93 -9.51
N VAL A 33 -4.61 2.84 -10.83
CA VAL A 33 -5.48 3.51 -11.80
C VAL A 33 -6.79 2.76 -12.03
N SER A 34 -6.81 1.43 -11.96
CA SER A 34 -7.97 0.63 -12.33
C SER A 34 -9.17 0.85 -11.39
N TRP A 35 -8.94 0.87 -10.07
CA TRP A 35 -10.02 1.14 -9.12
C TRP A 35 -10.53 2.58 -9.25
N LYS A 36 -9.65 3.55 -9.49
CA LYS A 36 -10.04 4.96 -9.71
C LYS A 36 -10.91 5.10 -10.95
N LEU A 37 -10.52 4.46 -12.06
CA LEU A 37 -11.33 4.42 -13.27
C LEU A 37 -12.69 3.76 -13.02
N ARG A 38 -12.73 2.64 -12.29
CA ARG A 38 -13.99 1.96 -11.93
C ARG A 38 -14.92 2.89 -11.18
N GLU A 39 -14.43 3.62 -10.18
CA GLU A 39 -15.26 4.50 -9.36
C GLU A 39 -15.79 5.71 -10.15
N VAL A 40 -14.95 6.31 -10.99
CA VAL A 40 -15.33 7.43 -11.86
C VAL A 40 -16.32 6.99 -12.94
N LEU A 41 -16.06 5.89 -13.64
CA LEU A 41 -16.96 5.38 -14.68
C LEU A 41 -18.31 4.90 -14.14
N ALA A 42 -18.35 4.45 -12.90
CA ALA A 42 -19.58 4.11 -12.20
C ALA A 42 -20.33 5.33 -11.63
N GLY A 43 -19.77 6.53 -11.76
CA GLY A 43 -20.37 7.77 -11.25
C GLY A 43 -20.37 7.88 -9.72
N ARG A 44 -19.57 7.05 -9.00
CA ARG A 44 -19.47 7.11 -7.54
C ARG A 44 -18.45 8.12 -7.05
N MET A 45 -17.49 8.49 -7.89
CA MET A 45 -16.46 9.50 -7.58
C MET A 45 -16.28 10.45 -8.75
N ASP A 46 -15.86 11.68 -8.43
CA ASP A 46 -15.57 12.73 -9.39
C ASP A 46 -14.32 12.40 -10.22
N GLU A 47 -14.27 12.91 -11.45
CA GLU A 47 -13.16 12.70 -12.38
C GLU A 47 -11.81 13.21 -11.85
N SER A 48 -11.81 14.18 -10.94
CA SER A 48 -10.59 14.68 -10.26
C SER A 48 -9.85 13.59 -9.46
N LEU A 49 -10.51 12.49 -9.09
CA LEU A 49 -9.86 11.33 -8.50
C LEU A 49 -8.71 10.82 -9.38
N LEU A 50 -8.85 10.88 -10.71
CA LEU A 50 -7.81 10.41 -11.63
C LEU A 50 -6.56 11.29 -11.61
N ASP A 51 -6.64 12.55 -11.15
CA ASP A 51 -5.50 13.45 -11.04
C ASP A 51 -4.57 13.05 -9.88
N THR A 52 -5.10 12.30 -8.91
CA THR A 52 -4.31 11.75 -7.80
C THR A 52 -3.36 10.62 -8.22
N TYR A 53 -3.57 9.99 -9.36
CA TYR A 53 -2.73 8.91 -9.87
C TYR A 53 -1.25 9.32 -9.97
N GLN A 54 -0.97 10.44 -10.61
CA GLN A 54 0.39 10.93 -10.76
C GLN A 54 1.01 11.32 -9.42
N ALA A 55 0.26 12.01 -8.56
CA ALA A 55 0.74 12.44 -7.25
C ALA A 55 1.13 11.26 -6.34
N GLU A 56 0.40 10.15 -6.44
CA GLU A 56 0.67 8.93 -5.68
C GLU A 56 1.81 8.10 -6.28
N ARG A 57 1.86 7.95 -7.60
CA ARG A 57 2.75 6.99 -8.24
C ARG A 57 4.12 7.55 -8.61
N GLN A 58 4.20 8.83 -9.02
CA GLN A 58 5.46 9.43 -9.47
C GLN A 58 6.58 9.37 -8.43
N PRO A 59 6.37 9.71 -7.13
CA PRO A 59 7.43 9.62 -6.13
C PRO A 59 7.91 8.18 -5.92
N ASN A 60 6.97 7.22 -5.98
CA ASN A 60 7.28 5.79 -5.83
C ASN A 60 8.13 5.27 -6.99
N VAL A 61 7.77 5.63 -8.21
CA VAL A 61 8.53 5.28 -9.44
C VAL A 61 9.91 5.93 -9.43
N ALA A 62 10.00 7.21 -9.05
CA ALA A 62 11.28 7.94 -8.97
C ALA A 62 12.23 7.24 -8.01
N PHE A 63 11.78 6.86 -6.82
CA PHE A 63 12.57 6.13 -5.84
C PHE A 63 13.18 4.83 -6.42
N PHE A 64 12.36 3.98 -7.04
CA PHE A 64 12.86 2.73 -7.63
C PHE A 64 13.76 2.96 -8.84
N THR A 65 13.53 4.03 -9.60
CA THR A 65 14.42 4.43 -10.70
C THR A 65 15.80 4.83 -10.18
N GLU A 66 15.87 5.63 -9.12
CA GLU A 66 17.13 6.02 -8.48
C GLU A 66 17.89 4.80 -7.94
N VAL A 67 17.19 3.89 -7.26
CA VAL A 67 17.77 2.62 -6.81
C VAL A 67 18.33 1.82 -7.98
N ALA A 68 17.57 1.67 -9.08
CA ALA A 68 18.00 0.94 -10.24
C ALA A 68 19.23 1.58 -10.93
N VAL A 69 19.28 2.91 -11.01
CA VAL A 69 20.45 3.66 -11.53
C VAL A 69 21.68 3.44 -10.65
N GLY A 70 21.50 3.54 -9.32
CA GLY A 70 22.59 3.30 -8.35
C GLY A 70 23.18 1.88 -8.46
N LEU A 71 22.31 0.86 -8.50
CA LEU A 71 22.73 -0.53 -8.72
C LEU A 71 23.42 -0.72 -10.07
N GLY A 72 22.97 -0.04 -11.12
CA GLY A 72 23.61 -0.07 -12.43
C GLY A 72 25.04 0.46 -12.39
N LYS A 73 25.30 1.55 -11.68
CA LYS A 73 26.67 2.09 -11.48
C LYS A 73 27.57 1.10 -10.76
N ILE A 74 27.07 0.43 -9.71
CA ILE A 74 27.80 -0.59 -8.97
C ILE A 74 28.18 -1.75 -9.88
N ILE A 75 27.20 -2.32 -10.59
CA ILE A 75 27.38 -3.51 -11.44
C ILE A 75 28.34 -3.23 -12.60
N LYS A 76 28.28 -2.03 -13.18
CA LYS A 76 29.16 -1.60 -14.29
C LYS A 76 30.51 -1.09 -13.80
N GLN A 77 30.75 -1.00 -12.50
CA GLN A 77 31.96 -0.41 -11.90
C GLN A 77 32.18 1.06 -12.33
N GLU A 78 31.10 1.82 -12.44
CA GLU A 78 31.11 3.23 -12.83
C GLU A 78 31.03 4.20 -11.63
N LEU A 79 31.22 3.68 -10.40
CA LEU A 79 31.25 4.52 -9.20
C LEU A 79 32.50 5.36 -9.15
N THR A 80 32.37 6.63 -8.80
CA THR A 80 33.53 7.49 -8.51
C THR A 80 34.25 7.04 -7.21
N PRO A 81 35.53 7.41 -7.02
CA PRO A 81 36.21 7.10 -5.76
C PRO A 81 35.47 7.62 -4.52
N GLU A 82 34.83 8.78 -4.61
CA GLU A 82 34.05 9.39 -3.53
C GLU A 82 32.78 8.57 -3.25
N GLU A 83 32.05 8.12 -4.31
CA GLU A 83 30.89 7.24 -4.17
C GLU A 83 31.26 5.90 -3.56
N GLN A 84 32.42 5.32 -3.95
CA GLN A 84 32.94 4.08 -3.39
C GLN A 84 33.30 4.23 -1.90
N ALA A 85 33.97 5.32 -1.55
CA ALA A 85 34.33 5.60 -0.16
C ALA A 85 33.08 5.80 0.73
N ALA A 86 32.03 6.45 0.21
CA ALA A 86 30.75 6.66 0.92
C ALA A 86 29.97 5.37 1.17
N MET A 87 30.18 4.34 0.35
CA MET A 87 29.53 3.02 0.47
C MET A 87 30.37 2.00 1.26
N ALA A 88 31.64 2.30 1.52
CA ALA A 88 32.50 1.39 2.27
C ALA A 88 32.04 1.31 3.73
N PRO A 89 31.95 0.09 4.31
CA PRO A 89 31.71 -0.04 5.74
C PRO A 89 32.87 0.57 6.53
N PRO A 90 32.65 0.98 7.78
CA PRO A 90 33.74 1.39 8.68
C PRO A 90 34.84 0.33 8.74
N GLU A 91 36.09 0.77 8.95
CA GLU A 91 37.23 -0.11 8.97
C GLU A 91 37.08 -1.19 10.06
N GLY A 92 37.10 -2.46 9.66
CA GLY A 92 36.93 -3.61 10.55
C GLY A 92 35.48 -4.07 10.77
N GLU A 93 34.50 -3.46 10.12
CA GLU A 93 33.09 -3.90 10.15
C GLU A 93 32.71 -4.65 8.85
N GLU A 94 31.90 -5.70 9.00
CA GLU A 94 31.28 -6.34 7.84
C GLU A 94 30.21 -5.42 7.24
N PRO A 95 30.04 -5.42 5.90
CA PRO A 95 28.96 -4.65 5.28
C PRO A 95 27.60 -5.08 5.84
N PRO A 96 26.71 -4.14 6.19
CA PRO A 96 25.39 -4.47 6.66
C PRO A 96 24.64 -5.28 5.58
N PRO A 97 23.71 -6.16 5.98
CA PRO A 97 22.89 -6.86 5.01
C PRO A 97 22.15 -5.84 4.13
N PRO A 98 21.92 -6.18 2.83
CA PRO A 98 21.24 -5.26 1.94
C PRO A 98 19.88 -4.86 2.53
N PRO A 99 19.51 -3.55 2.52
CA PRO A 99 18.26 -3.10 3.08
C PRO A 99 17.08 -3.71 2.31
N ILE A 100 16.04 -4.07 3.04
CA ILE A 100 14.75 -4.41 2.41
C ILE A 100 14.20 -3.13 1.80
N LEU A 101 14.15 -3.06 0.47
CA LEU A 101 13.63 -1.92 -0.26
C LEU A 101 12.09 -1.94 -0.22
N LEU A 102 11.54 -1.34 0.81
CA LEU A 102 10.10 -1.12 0.87
C LEU A 102 9.73 0.08 -0.03
N PRO A 103 8.62 -0.02 -0.78
CA PRO A 103 8.14 1.12 -1.54
C PRO A 103 7.81 2.27 -0.59
N PRO A 104 8.14 3.53 -0.98
CA PRO A 104 7.73 4.69 -0.21
C PRO A 104 6.21 4.72 -0.03
N PHE A 105 5.76 5.17 1.14
CA PHE A 105 4.34 5.43 1.35
C PHE A 105 3.87 6.63 0.52
N TYR A 106 2.56 6.71 0.26
CA TYR A 106 2.00 7.84 -0.48
C TYR A 106 2.00 9.09 0.39
N VAL A 107 2.63 10.15 -0.10
CA VAL A 107 2.73 11.45 0.58
C VAL A 107 1.67 12.46 0.10
N ALA A 108 0.95 12.13 -0.95
CA ALA A 108 -0.14 12.92 -1.53
C ALA A 108 -1.10 12.00 -2.26
N GLY A 109 -2.29 12.50 -2.60
CA GLY A 109 -3.28 11.77 -3.35
C GLY A 109 -4.64 11.66 -2.63
N TRP A 110 -5.38 10.60 -2.91
CA TRP A 110 -6.66 10.34 -2.26
C TRP A 110 -6.43 9.64 -0.91
N LEU A 111 -6.10 10.43 0.10
CA LEU A 111 -5.75 10.00 1.45
C LEU A 111 -6.62 10.74 2.48
N ARG A 112 -6.93 10.09 3.59
CA ARG A 112 -7.59 10.70 4.75
C ARG A 112 -6.60 10.79 5.91
N GLY A 113 -6.26 11.99 6.31
CA GLY A 113 -5.28 12.29 7.35
C GLY A 113 -3.91 12.68 6.77
N ALA A 114 -2.96 12.96 7.66
CA ALA A 114 -1.62 13.37 7.29
C ALA A 114 -0.70 12.16 7.06
N PRO A 115 -0.13 11.98 5.87
CA PRO A 115 0.84 10.94 5.60
C PRO A 115 2.20 11.32 6.20
N THR A 116 2.57 10.69 7.29
CA THR A 116 3.87 10.88 7.95
C THR A 116 4.57 9.53 8.17
N PRO A 117 5.88 9.51 8.44
CA PRO A 117 6.58 8.27 8.78
C PRO A 117 5.93 7.51 9.95
N ASP A 118 5.35 8.23 10.90
CA ASP A 118 4.79 7.69 12.15
C ASP A 118 3.26 7.46 12.08
N SER A 119 2.63 7.67 10.91
CA SER A 119 1.19 7.41 10.73
C SER A 119 0.95 6.21 9.80
N ALA A 120 -0.21 5.57 9.92
CA ALA A 120 -0.66 4.52 9.01
C ALA A 120 -1.04 5.06 7.61
N VAL A 121 -1.29 6.37 7.51
CA VAL A 121 -1.81 7.01 6.29
C VAL A 121 -0.82 6.90 5.13
N GLY A 122 -1.32 6.47 3.99
CA GLY A 122 -0.53 6.31 2.76
C GLY A 122 0.38 5.07 2.74
N LYS A 123 0.35 4.24 3.78
CA LYS A 123 1.09 2.98 3.83
C LYS A 123 0.24 1.81 3.35
N MET A 124 0.87 0.87 2.67
CA MET A 124 0.25 -0.40 2.33
C MET A 124 0.07 -1.24 3.59
N ILE A 125 -1.10 -1.85 3.76
CA ILE A 125 -1.34 -2.74 4.89
C ILE A 125 -0.57 -4.07 4.73
N PRO A 126 -0.13 -4.73 5.82
CA PRO A 126 0.38 -6.09 5.78
C PRO A 126 -0.62 -7.07 5.18
N GLN A 127 -0.11 -8.11 4.54
CA GLN A 127 -0.91 -9.15 3.87
C GLN A 127 -0.64 -10.53 4.49
N PRO A 128 -1.05 -10.76 5.76
CA PRO A 128 -0.86 -12.04 6.41
C PRO A 128 -1.76 -13.13 5.82
N LEU A 129 -1.48 -14.38 6.17
CA LEU A 129 -2.48 -15.42 6.13
C LEU A 129 -3.55 -15.13 7.19
N ALA A 130 -4.81 -15.24 6.79
CA ALA A 130 -5.93 -14.94 7.65
C ALA A 130 -7.02 -16.02 7.52
N ALA A 131 -7.80 -16.20 8.57
CA ALA A 131 -8.91 -17.14 8.56
C ALA A 131 -10.25 -16.40 8.56
N SER A 132 -11.17 -16.81 7.69
CA SER A 132 -12.55 -16.34 7.72
C SER A 132 -13.32 -16.92 8.92
N ALA A 133 -14.51 -16.38 9.20
CA ALA A 133 -15.41 -16.93 10.21
C ALA A 133 -15.80 -18.41 9.97
N GLN A 134 -15.67 -18.91 8.75
CA GLN A 134 -15.92 -20.31 8.39
C GLN A 134 -14.65 -21.18 8.51
N GLY A 135 -13.54 -20.63 8.99
CA GLY A 135 -12.26 -21.32 9.15
C GLY A 135 -11.48 -21.52 7.84
N VAL A 136 -11.86 -20.84 6.76
CA VAL A 136 -11.10 -20.87 5.49
C VAL A 136 -9.88 -19.98 5.62
N ILE A 137 -8.69 -20.55 5.43
CA ILE A 137 -7.40 -19.82 5.51
C ILE A 137 -6.96 -19.43 4.10
N LEU A 138 -6.79 -18.14 3.89
CA LEU A 138 -6.36 -17.53 2.63
C LEU A 138 -5.46 -16.33 2.91
N PRO A 139 -4.71 -15.83 1.90
CA PRO A 139 -4.14 -14.49 1.96
C PRO A 139 -5.21 -13.44 2.28
N LEU A 140 -4.90 -12.48 3.13
CA LEU A 140 -5.84 -11.45 3.57
C LEU A 140 -6.59 -10.78 2.40
N ASP A 141 -5.90 -10.49 1.31
CA ASP A 141 -6.48 -9.88 0.11
C ASP A 141 -7.68 -10.64 -0.48
N GLU A 142 -7.62 -11.96 -0.47
CA GLU A 142 -8.71 -12.79 -0.99
C GLU A 142 -9.94 -12.72 -0.10
N LEU A 143 -9.73 -12.61 1.22
CA LEU A 143 -10.82 -12.46 2.18
C LEU A 143 -11.43 -11.05 2.15
N LEU A 144 -10.63 -10.02 1.89
CA LEU A 144 -11.11 -8.62 1.81
C LEU A 144 -11.88 -8.33 0.52
N GLY A 145 -11.55 -9.02 -0.57
CA GLY A 145 -12.14 -8.76 -1.88
C GLY A 145 -11.58 -7.49 -2.53
N SER A 146 -12.19 -7.02 -3.63
CA SER A 146 -11.66 -5.96 -4.50
C SER A 146 -12.20 -4.55 -4.22
N GLY A 147 -12.99 -4.37 -3.16
CA GLY A 147 -13.62 -3.09 -2.81
C GLY A 147 -12.86 -2.29 -1.77
N PHE A 148 -13.50 -1.24 -1.29
CA PHE A 148 -13.09 -0.54 -0.08
C PHE A 148 -13.42 -1.39 1.15
N VAL A 149 -12.55 -1.36 2.13
CA VAL A 149 -12.74 -2.07 3.39
C VAL A 149 -12.32 -1.18 4.56
N LEU A 150 -13.14 -1.13 5.59
CA LEU A 150 -12.72 -0.59 6.89
C LEU A 150 -12.38 -1.77 7.79
N LEU A 151 -11.19 -1.75 8.37
CA LEU A 151 -10.69 -2.77 9.28
C LEU A 151 -10.63 -2.21 10.69
N GLY A 152 -11.13 -2.96 11.67
CA GLY A 152 -11.07 -2.58 13.10
C GLY A 152 -10.33 -3.61 13.95
N ASP A 153 -9.38 -3.18 14.80
CA ASP A 153 -8.67 -4.06 15.76
C ASP A 153 -9.64 -4.47 16.87
N GLY A 154 -10.14 -5.69 16.77
CA GLY A 154 -11.07 -6.28 17.75
C GLY A 154 -12.44 -5.60 17.85
N VAL A 155 -12.81 -4.73 16.90
CA VAL A 155 -14.05 -3.95 16.96
C VAL A 155 -14.66 -3.82 15.56
N ASP A 156 -15.98 -3.78 15.47
CA ASP A 156 -16.66 -3.37 14.23
C ASP A 156 -16.32 -1.91 13.93
N PRO A 157 -15.59 -1.62 12.84
CA PRO A 157 -15.15 -0.27 12.53
C PRO A 157 -16.31 0.68 12.21
N SER A 158 -17.48 0.17 11.85
CA SER A 158 -18.66 1.02 11.59
C SER A 158 -19.14 1.75 12.84
N THR A 159 -18.88 1.19 14.02
CA THR A 159 -19.24 1.80 15.31
C THR A 159 -18.36 2.98 15.72
N LEU A 160 -17.24 3.17 15.03
CA LEU A 160 -16.29 4.24 15.25
C LEU A 160 -16.53 5.47 14.35
N LEU A 161 -17.48 5.37 13.43
CA LEU A 161 -17.78 6.41 12.44
C LEU A 161 -18.96 7.27 12.89
N ALA A 162 -18.92 8.56 12.56
CA ALA A 162 -20.11 9.38 12.56
C ALA A 162 -21.11 8.92 11.48
N ALA A 163 -22.39 9.26 11.62
CA ALA A 163 -23.43 8.78 10.72
C ALA A 163 -23.24 9.20 9.25
N ASP A 164 -22.78 10.42 9.02
CA ASP A 164 -22.46 10.96 7.70
C ASP A 164 -21.23 10.32 7.07
N GLU A 165 -20.22 10.01 7.90
CA GLU A 165 -19.05 9.27 7.45
C GLU A 165 -19.41 7.85 7.03
N LYS A 166 -20.21 7.15 7.87
CA LYS A 166 -20.69 5.81 7.55
C LYS A 166 -21.49 5.83 6.25
N ALA A 167 -22.41 6.78 6.07
CA ALA A 167 -23.20 6.91 4.85
C ALA A 167 -22.31 7.10 3.60
N SER A 168 -21.22 7.85 3.73
CA SER A 168 -20.26 8.05 2.64
C SER A 168 -19.54 6.74 2.25
N TRP A 169 -19.12 5.93 3.23
CA TRP A 169 -18.51 4.62 2.98
C TRP A 169 -19.52 3.61 2.43
N ASP A 170 -20.76 3.61 2.93
CA ASP A 170 -21.85 2.76 2.42
C ASP A 170 -22.13 3.07 0.94
N ALA A 171 -22.11 4.36 0.55
CA ALA A 171 -22.28 4.76 -0.85
C ALA A 171 -21.15 4.26 -1.78
N LEU A 172 -19.96 4.04 -1.26
CA LEU A 172 -18.82 3.41 -1.96
C LEU A 172 -18.89 1.89 -1.95
N GLY A 173 -19.86 1.29 -1.25
CA GLY A 173 -19.97 -0.16 -1.07
C GLY A 173 -18.86 -0.73 -0.21
N ALA A 174 -18.36 0.03 0.76
CA ALA A 174 -17.31 -0.42 1.65
C ALA A 174 -17.80 -1.55 2.57
N ARG A 175 -16.92 -2.53 2.81
CA ARG A 175 -17.13 -3.56 3.82
C ARG A 175 -16.55 -3.10 5.16
N TYR A 176 -17.17 -3.56 6.23
CA TYR A 176 -16.72 -3.35 7.61
C TYR A 176 -16.29 -4.69 8.18
N VAL A 177 -15.03 -4.81 8.58
CA VAL A 177 -14.46 -6.09 9.02
C VAL A 177 -13.73 -5.89 10.33
N ALA A 178 -14.11 -6.66 11.36
CA ALA A 178 -13.35 -6.73 12.59
C ALA A 178 -12.21 -7.74 12.43
N ILE A 179 -10.99 -7.30 12.74
CA ILE A 179 -9.81 -8.17 12.74
C ILE A 179 -9.59 -8.68 14.17
N ARG A 180 -9.54 -9.99 14.31
CA ARG A 180 -9.29 -10.69 15.57
C ARG A 180 -7.89 -11.27 15.58
N THR A 181 -7.32 -11.45 16.74
CA THR A 181 -6.10 -12.25 16.94
C THR A 181 -6.43 -13.74 17.03
N ALA A 182 -5.44 -14.61 16.81
CA ALA A 182 -5.65 -16.06 16.79
C ALA A 182 -6.24 -16.65 18.08
N ASP A 183 -5.98 -15.99 19.22
CA ASP A 183 -6.51 -16.38 20.54
C ASP A 183 -7.96 -15.94 20.79
N GLN A 184 -8.47 -14.99 20.01
CA GLN A 184 -9.84 -14.47 20.15
C GLN A 184 -10.89 -15.29 19.38
N GLY A 185 -10.48 -15.88 18.24
CA GLY A 185 -11.43 -16.53 17.33
C GLY A 185 -12.37 -15.53 16.64
N THR A 186 -13.41 -16.05 15.98
CA THR A 186 -14.46 -15.25 15.34
C THR A 186 -15.81 -15.51 15.95
N GLU A 187 -16.63 -14.47 16.08
CA GLU A 187 -18.00 -14.53 16.61
C GLU A 187 -19.06 -14.19 15.54
N GLY A 188 -18.65 -13.58 14.43
CA GLY A 188 -19.55 -13.10 13.39
C GLY A 188 -19.03 -13.26 11.95
N PRO A 189 -19.91 -13.13 10.96
CA PRO A 189 -19.55 -13.34 9.54
C PRO A 189 -18.59 -12.29 8.97
N ASP A 190 -18.58 -11.08 9.55
CA ASP A 190 -17.73 -9.96 9.13
C ASP A 190 -16.47 -9.85 10.00
N GLU A 191 -15.99 -10.99 10.49
CA GLU A 191 -14.78 -11.10 11.28
C GLU A 191 -13.74 -11.96 10.56
N ILE A 192 -12.48 -11.55 10.68
CA ILE A 192 -11.33 -12.25 10.13
C ILE A 192 -10.27 -12.38 11.22
N VAL A 193 -9.67 -13.57 11.33
CA VAL A 193 -8.54 -13.81 12.25
C VAL A 193 -7.23 -13.55 11.52
N ASP A 194 -6.44 -12.60 12.02
CA ASP A 194 -5.04 -12.40 11.63
C ASP A 194 -4.18 -13.50 12.30
N ILE A 195 -3.88 -14.56 11.56
CA ILE A 195 -3.19 -15.74 12.10
C ILE A 195 -1.75 -15.40 12.53
N GLU A 196 -1.09 -14.55 11.77
CA GLU A 196 0.31 -14.18 12.00
C GLU A 196 0.44 -12.99 12.97
N GLY A 197 -0.65 -12.27 13.24
CA GLY A 197 -0.67 -11.08 14.08
C GLY A 197 0.03 -9.86 13.47
N SER A 198 0.44 -9.94 12.21
CA SER A 198 1.21 -8.88 11.55
C SER A 198 0.36 -7.65 11.23
N LEU A 199 -0.91 -7.81 10.85
CA LEU A 199 -1.83 -6.70 10.61
C LEU A 199 -2.23 -6.02 11.91
N VAL A 200 -2.64 -6.79 12.92
CA VAL A 200 -2.98 -6.25 14.24
C VAL A 200 -1.78 -5.56 14.88
N GLY A 201 -0.59 -6.18 14.77
CA GLY A 201 0.67 -5.59 15.23
C GLY A 201 0.97 -4.26 14.54
N TRP A 202 0.77 -4.17 13.23
CA TRP A 202 0.93 -2.95 12.45
C TRP A 202 -0.08 -1.86 12.87
N MET A 203 -1.35 -2.19 13.05
CA MET A 203 -2.36 -1.23 13.53
C MET A 203 -1.97 -0.65 14.90
N ARG A 204 -1.52 -1.50 15.82
CA ARG A 204 -1.09 -1.11 17.17
C ARG A 204 0.20 -0.30 17.16
N GLN A 205 1.14 -0.61 16.27
CA GLN A 205 2.36 0.18 16.07
C GLN A 205 2.05 1.64 15.73
N PHE A 206 1.02 1.88 14.90
CA PHE A 206 0.58 3.23 14.54
C PHE A 206 -0.50 3.80 15.47
N GLY A 207 -0.86 3.10 16.53
CA GLY A 207 -1.86 3.54 17.50
C GLY A 207 -3.26 3.73 16.94
N VAL A 208 -3.62 2.99 15.88
CA VAL A 208 -4.92 3.10 15.20
C VAL A 208 -5.84 1.93 15.57
N ARG A 209 -7.10 2.26 15.90
CA ARG A 209 -8.14 1.26 16.19
C ARG A 209 -8.90 0.83 14.96
N ALA A 210 -8.92 1.66 13.93
CA ALA A 210 -9.50 1.33 12.64
C ALA A 210 -8.72 2.00 11.52
N VAL A 211 -8.73 1.37 10.34
CA VAL A 211 -8.14 1.90 9.11
C VAL A 211 -9.10 1.71 7.95
N ALA A 212 -9.19 2.72 7.08
CA ALA A 212 -9.87 2.60 5.80
C ALA A 212 -8.84 2.17 4.74
N VAL A 213 -9.14 1.09 4.05
CA VAL A 213 -8.26 0.47 3.07
C VAL A 213 -8.88 0.59 1.69
N ARG A 214 -8.12 1.15 0.77
CA ARG A 214 -8.49 1.29 -0.63
C ARG A 214 -8.39 -0.06 -1.37
N PRO A 215 -9.00 -0.17 -2.57
CA PRO A 215 -8.90 -1.39 -3.38
C PRO A 215 -7.46 -1.81 -3.72
N ASP A 216 -6.51 -0.86 -3.79
CA ASP A 216 -5.08 -1.08 -4.01
C ASP A 216 -4.26 -1.25 -2.71
N ARG A 217 -4.93 -1.46 -1.57
CA ARG A 217 -4.38 -1.81 -0.24
C ARG A 217 -3.58 -0.71 0.48
N PHE A 218 -3.78 0.52 0.07
CA PHE A 218 -3.26 1.69 0.79
C PHE A 218 -4.31 2.31 1.69
#